data_8ca4e5b7415a91cc75dcf8fdbab0b69a
#
_entry.id   8ca4e5b7415a91cc75dcf8fdbab0b69a
#
_cell.length_a   1.000
_cell.length_b   1.000
_cell.length_c   1.000
_cell.angle_alpha   90.00
_cell.angle_beta   90.00
_cell.angle_gamma   90.00
#
_symmetry.space_group_name_H-M   'P 1'
#
loop_
_entity.id
_entity.type
_entity.pdbx_description
1 polymer ?
#
loop_
_entity_poly.entity_id
_entity_poly.type
_entity_poly.pdbx_seq_one_letter_code
_entity_poly.pdbx_strand_id
1 'polypeptide(L)'
;MKHGFIRVAAATPDVKVADPQFNRTEICALIRAGIERRAKLMVFPELSLTAYTCGDLFGQDALLSGARRELREILKETEGSDLLAFIGMPWERGGKLYNAAVAVQNGRILGVVPKTNLPNYAEFYERRYFEPGNEIPVMVS
;
A
#
# COMPACT_ATOMS: atom_id res chain seq x y z
N MET A 1 -8.03 13.93 -20.39
CA MET A 1 -6.81 14.76 -20.36
C MET A 1 -7.08 16.05 -21.11
N LYS A 2 -7.08 17.20 -20.44
CA LYS A 2 -7.12 18.49 -21.13
C LYS A 2 -5.71 19.08 -21.14
N HIS A 3 -5.25 19.51 -22.30
CA HIS A 3 -3.95 20.18 -22.48
C HIS A 3 -2.69 19.37 -22.10
N GLY A 4 -2.73 18.03 -22.09
CA GLY A 4 -1.58 17.20 -21.78
C GLY A 4 -1.22 17.09 -20.29
N PHE A 5 -2.04 17.64 -19.37
CA PHE A 5 -1.81 17.56 -17.92
C PHE A 5 -2.75 16.56 -17.28
N ILE A 6 -2.24 15.85 -16.26
CA ILE A 6 -3.01 15.02 -15.34
C ILE A 6 -2.89 15.57 -13.91
N ARG A 7 -3.95 15.39 -13.13
CA ARG A 7 -3.92 15.71 -11.69
C ARG A 7 -3.39 14.51 -10.93
N VAL A 8 -2.39 14.75 -10.10
CA VAL A 8 -1.81 13.75 -9.20
C VAL A 8 -1.96 14.20 -7.76
N ALA A 9 -1.92 13.25 -6.82
CA ALA A 9 -2.02 13.52 -5.40
C ALA A 9 -1.00 12.69 -4.62
N ALA A 10 -0.35 13.31 -3.64
CA ALA A 10 0.33 12.65 -2.55
C ALA A 10 -0.58 12.73 -1.32
N ALA A 11 -0.95 11.59 -0.76
CA ALA A 11 -1.89 11.49 0.34
C ALA A 11 -1.17 11.04 1.61
N THR A 12 -1.41 11.71 2.73
CA THR A 12 -0.83 11.35 4.02
C THR A 12 -1.97 11.11 5.01
N PRO A 13 -2.40 9.85 5.21
CA PRO A 13 -3.44 9.52 6.17
C PRO A 13 -2.91 9.60 7.61
N ASP A 14 -3.80 9.83 8.55
CA ASP A 14 -3.53 9.46 9.93
C ASP A 14 -3.42 7.94 10.04
N VAL A 15 -2.46 7.44 10.82
CA VAL A 15 -2.24 6.00 10.95
C VAL A 15 -2.13 5.59 12.42
N LYS A 16 -2.61 4.37 12.70
CA LYS A 16 -2.40 3.68 13.97
C LYS A 16 -1.55 2.45 13.74
N VAL A 17 -0.56 2.26 14.61
CA VAL A 17 0.35 1.10 14.55
C VAL A 17 -0.45 -0.20 14.69
N ALA A 18 -0.24 -1.13 13.76
CA ALA A 18 -0.86 -2.44 13.72
C ALA A 18 -2.41 -2.44 13.74
N ASP A 19 -3.03 -1.36 13.24
CA ASP A 19 -4.49 -1.24 13.11
C ASP A 19 -4.90 -1.05 11.63
N PRO A 20 -4.88 -2.11 10.81
CA PRO A 20 -5.23 -2.02 9.39
C PRO A 20 -6.65 -1.52 9.15
N GLN A 21 -7.58 -1.79 10.05
CA GLN A 21 -8.97 -1.34 9.92
C GLN A 21 -9.09 0.18 10.04
N PHE A 22 -8.46 0.77 11.05
CA PHE A 22 -8.41 2.23 11.19
C PHE A 22 -7.72 2.85 9.98
N ASN A 23 -6.54 2.34 9.62
CA ASN A 23 -5.73 2.88 8.54
C ASN A 23 -6.46 2.80 7.18
N ARG A 24 -7.18 1.70 6.91
CA ARG A 24 -8.02 1.57 5.74
C ARG A 24 -9.11 2.65 5.68
N THR A 25 -9.73 2.96 6.81
CA THR A 25 -10.78 3.99 6.87
C THR A 25 -10.24 5.35 6.43
N GLU A 26 -9.06 5.73 6.92
CA GLU A 26 -8.38 6.96 6.54
C GLU A 26 -7.95 6.96 5.06
N ILE A 27 -7.37 5.85 4.59
CA ILE A 27 -6.99 5.66 3.19
C ILE A 27 -8.19 5.80 2.26
N CYS A 28 -9.31 5.14 2.57
CA CYS A 28 -10.55 5.21 1.77
C CYS A 28 -11.13 6.62 1.72
N ALA A 29 -11.09 7.36 2.83
CA ALA A 29 -11.53 8.75 2.85
C ALA A 29 -10.71 9.63 1.89
N LEU A 30 -9.38 9.44 1.86
CA LEU A 30 -8.51 10.17 0.93
C LEU A 30 -8.69 9.72 -0.52
N ILE A 31 -8.94 8.44 -0.79
CA ILE A 31 -9.27 7.94 -2.13
C ILE A 31 -10.55 8.62 -2.65
N ARG A 32 -11.61 8.68 -1.85
CA ARG A 32 -12.87 9.38 -2.21
C ARG A 32 -12.59 10.83 -2.57
N ALA A 33 -11.86 11.55 -1.71
CA ALA A 33 -11.49 12.93 -1.97
C ALA A 33 -10.67 13.09 -3.27
N GLY A 34 -9.77 12.13 -3.56
CA GLY A 34 -8.99 12.09 -4.80
C GLY A 34 -9.88 11.90 -6.03
N ILE A 35 -10.84 10.98 -5.96
CA ILE A 35 -11.81 10.71 -7.03
C ILE A 35 -12.68 11.95 -7.29
N GLU A 36 -13.23 12.58 -6.25
CA GLU A 36 -14.01 13.82 -6.36
C GLU A 36 -13.21 14.94 -7.02
N ARG A 37 -11.94 15.05 -6.70
CA ARG A 37 -11.01 16.04 -7.30
C ARG A 37 -10.46 15.62 -8.67
N ARG A 38 -10.90 14.48 -9.21
CA ARG A 38 -10.49 13.94 -10.50
C ARG A 38 -8.98 13.71 -10.61
N ALA A 39 -8.36 13.24 -9.53
CA ALA A 39 -6.98 12.77 -9.57
C ALA A 39 -6.88 11.49 -10.40
N LYS A 40 -5.80 11.36 -11.16
CA LYS A 40 -5.51 10.17 -11.99
C LYS A 40 -4.49 9.25 -11.35
N LEU A 41 -3.68 9.80 -10.48
CA LEU A 41 -2.67 9.07 -9.72
C LEU A 41 -2.67 9.56 -8.27
N MET A 42 -2.64 8.64 -7.33
CA MET A 42 -2.51 8.92 -5.90
C MET A 42 -1.47 7.98 -5.27
N VAL A 43 -0.59 8.54 -4.46
CA VAL A 43 0.45 7.77 -3.75
C VAL A 43 0.28 7.94 -2.26
N PHE A 44 0.29 6.83 -1.53
CA PHE A 44 0.27 6.76 -0.07
C PHE A 44 1.67 6.44 0.47
N PRO A 45 1.95 6.76 1.74
CA PRO A 45 3.23 6.46 2.37
C PRO A 45 3.53 4.97 2.44
N GLU A 46 4.81 4.68 2.59
CA GLU A 46 5.32 3.34 2.88
C GLU A 46 4.59 2.73 4.08
N LEU A 47 4.16 1.45 3.94
CA LEU A 47 3.47 0.69 4.99
C LEU A 47 2.25 1.42 5.61
N SER A 48 1.59 2.29 4.86
CA SER A 48 0.46 3.11 5.35
C SER A 48 -0.72 2.29 5.86
N LEU A 49 -0.90 1.04 5.39
CA LEU A 49 -1.99 0.17 5.84
C LEU A 49 -1.75 -0.44 7.23
N THR A 50 -0.50 -0.55 7.69
CA THR A 50 -0.14 -1.13 8.99
C THR A 50 0.54 -0.14 9.94
N ALA A 51 1.02 0.96 9.44
CA ALA A 51 2.10 1.82 9.92
C ALA A 51 3.49 1.17 9.79
N TYR A 52 4.52 2.01 9.75
CA TYR A 52 5.91 1.59 9.56
C TYR A 52 6.50 0.92 10.82
N THR A 53 6.10 1.35 12.00
CA THR A 53 6.74 1.01 13.29
C THR A 53 6.12 -0.21 13.99
N CYS A 54 5.59 -1.17 13.23
CA CYS A 54 5.00 -2.39 13.82
C CYS A 54 6.04 -3.34 14.47
N GLY A 55 7.33 -3.24 14.11
CA GLY A 55 8.38 -4.08 14.68
C GLY A 55 8.09 -5.56 14.50
N ASP A 56 8.24 -6.34 15.57
CA ASP A 56 8.04 -7.80 15.56
C ASP A 56 6.59 -8.22 15.24
N LEU A 57 5.63 -7.30 15.27
CA LEU A 57 4.24 -7.59 14.88
C LEU A 57 4.12 -7.97 13.40
N PHE A 58 5.07 -7.56 12.55
CA PHE A 58 5.11 -8.01 11.15
C PHE A 58 5.25 -9.52 10.99
N GLY A 59 5.73 -10.25 12.00
CA GLY A 59 5.76 -11.70 12.03
C GLY A 59 4.45 -12.37 12.44
N GLN A 60 3.41 -11.61 12.77
CA GLN A 60 2.14 -12.14 13.24
C GLN A 60 1.11 -12.29 12.11
N ASP A 61 0.58 -13.50 11.96
CA ASP A 61 -0.47 -13.81 10.97
C ASP A 61 -1.71 -12.91 11.11
N ALA A 62 -2.05 -12.51 12.33
CA ALA A 62 -3.19 -11.65 12.60
C ALA A 62 -3.03 -10.27 11.91
N LEU A 63 -1.84 -9.68 11.94
CA LEU A 63 -1.56 -8.40 11.28
C LEU A 63 -1.59 -8.56 9.76
N LEU A 64 -0.94 -9.60 9.23
CA LEU A 64 -0.84 -9.83 7.78
C LEU A 64 -2.19 -10.19 7.15
N SER A 65 -2.96 -11.06 7.81
CA SER A 65 -4.32 -11.40 7.36
C SER A 65 -5.28 -10.21 7.47
N GLY A 66 -5.13 -9.41 8.52
CA GLY A 66 -5.85 -8.14 8.69
C GLY A 66 -5.56 -7.18 7.54
N ALA A 67 -4.28 -6.94 7.23
CA ALA A 67 -3.90 -6.07 6.13
C ALA A 67 -4.47 -6.55 4.77
N ARG A 68 -4.42 -7.86 4.50
CA ARG A 68 -5.03 -8.43 3.28
C ARG A 68 -6.55 -8.26 3.23
N ARG A 69 -7.24 -8.41 4.36
CA ARG A 69 -8.69 -8.17 4.44
C ARG A 69 -9.03 -6.72 4.16
N GLU A 70 -8.32 -5.80 4.78
CA GLU A 70 -8.58 -4.37 4.61
C GLU A 70 -8.20 -3.86 3.20
N LEU A 71 -7.21 -4.47 2.54
CA LEU A 71 -6.93 -4.18 1.13
C LEU A 71 -8.15 -4.47 0.24
N ARG A 72 -8.90 -5.54 0.51
CA ARG A 72 -10.13 -5.84 -0.27
C ARG A 72 -11.17 -4.73 -0.14
N GLU A 73 -11.29 -4.11 1.03
CA GLU A 73 -12.18 -2.97 1.23
C GLU A 73 -11.68 -1.73 0.47
N ILE A 74 -10.36 -1.52 0.42
CA ILE A 74 -9.76 -0.45 -0.41
C ILE A 74 -10.06 -0.70 -1.91
N LEU A 75 -9.96 -1.93 -2.38
CA LEU A 75 -10.31 -2.27 -3.77
C LEU A 75 -11.75 -1.84 -4.11
N LYS A 76 -12.71 -2.16 -3.25
CA LYS A 76 -14.12 -1.76 -3.44
C LYS A 76 -14.27 -0.24 -3.56
N GLU A 77 -13.50 0.53 -2.79
CA GLU A 77 -13.54 1.99 -2.83
C GLU A 77 -13.07 2.55 -4.17
N THR A 78 -12.25 1.82 -4.91
CA THR A 78 -11.74 2.23 -6.23
C THR A 78 -12.62 1.79 -7.40
N GLU A 79 -13.69 0.99 -7.16
CA GLU A 79 -14.58 0.50 -8.20
C GLU A 79 -15.23 1.64 -8.99
N GLY A 80 -15.28 1.48 -10.31
CA GLY A 80 -15.86 2.49 -11.20
C GLY A 80 -14.99 3.74 -11.40
N SER A 81 -13.80 3.80 -10.80
CA SER A 81 -12.87 4.93 -10.93
C SER A 81 -11.66 4.58 -11.78
N ASP A 82 -11.15 5.56 -12.52
CA ASP A 82 -9.89 5.48 -13.25
C ASP A 82 -8.68 5.99 -12.44
N LEU A 83 -8.88 6.29 -11.15
CA LEU A 83 -7.79 6.64 -10.23
C LEU A 83 -6.88 5.44 -10.02
N LEU A 84 -5.61 5.59 -10.35
CA LEU A 84 -4.54 4.65 -9.97
C LEU A 84 -4.00 5.05 -8.60
N ALA A 85 -4.11 4.17 -7.61
CA ALA A 85 -3.56 4.41 -6.27
C ALA A 85 -2.47 3.39 -5.93
N PHE A 86 -1.42 3.85 -5.22
CA PHE A 86 -0.35 3.01 -4.68
C PHE A 86 -0.47 2.97 -3.16
N ILE A 87 -0.71 1.77 -2.61
CA ILE A 87 -0.92 1.54 -1.17
C ILE A 87 0.31 0.83 -0.61
N GLY A 88 0.93 1.42 0.42
CA GLY A 88 2.03 0.79 1.13
C GLY A 88 1.53 -0.25 2.13
N MET A 89 2.01 -1.49 2.05
CA MET A 89 1.64 -2.57 2.97
C MET A 89 2.65 -3.72 2.97
N PRO A 90 2.68 -4.56 4.05
CA PRO A 90 3.41 -5.81 4.02
C PRO A 90 2.73 -6.79 3.06
N TRP A 91 3.51 -7.46 2.23
CA TRP A 91 3.05 -8.42 1.24
C TRP A 91 3.77 -9.76 1.39
N GLU A 92 3.01 -10.81 1.65
CA GLU A 92 3.55 -12.16 1.78
C GLU A 92 3.42 -12.93 0.47
N ARG A 93 4.52 -13.56 0.04
CA ARG A 93 4.55 -14.44 -1.11
C ARG A 93 5.61 -15.53 -0.95
N GLY A 94 5.22 -16.80 -1.17
CA GLY A 94 6.15 -17.93 -1.10
C GLY A 94 6.83 -18.08 0.25
N GLY A 95 6.14 -17.79 1.36
CA GLY A 95 6.69 -17.84 2.70
C GLY A 95 7.66 -16.70 3.06
N LYS A 96 7.77 -15.69 2.21
CA LYS A 96 8.59 -14.50 2.41
C LYS A 96 7.72 -13.26 2.54
N LEU A 97 8.16 -12.31 3.37
CA LEU A 97 7.47 -11.05 3.60
C LEU A 97 8.22 -9.91 2.92
N TYR A 98 7.48 -9.08 2.21
CA TYR A 98 8.00 -7.92 1.49
C TYR A 98 7.34 -6.63 1.97
N ASN A 99 8.11 -5.57 2.03
CA ASN A 99 7.60 -4.21 2.11
C ASN A 99 7.24 -3.78 0.69
N ALA A 100 5.96 -3.57 0.42
CA ALA A 100 5.50 -3.41 -0.95
C ALA A 100 4.58 -2.20 -1.15
N ALA A 101 4.59 -1.70 -2.38
CA ALA A 101 3.57 -0.81 -2.91
C ALA A 101 2.63 -1.61 -3.80
N VAL A 102 1.36 -1.63 -3.45
CA VAL A 102 0.31 -2.31 -4.21
C VAL A 102 -0.40 -1.29 -5.09
N ALA A 103 -0.30 -1.49 -6.42
CA ALA A 103 -1.00 -0.68 -7.40
C ALA A 103 -2.44 -1.15 -7.57
N VAL A 104 -3.40 -0.29 -7.29
CA VAL A 104 -4.84 -0.60 -7.34
C VAL A 104 -5.59 0.37 -8.24
N GLN A 105 -6.55 -0.14 -9.01
CA GLN A 105 -7.41 0.66 -9.87
C GLN A 105 -8.71 -0.12 -10.16
N ASN A 106 -9.82 0.55 -10.15
CA ASN A 106 -11.13 -0.01 -10.55
C ASN A 106 -11.43 -1.38 -9.92
N GLY A 107 -11.26 -1.50 -8.61
CA GLY A 107 -11.54 -2.71 -7.85
C GLY A 107 -10.51 -3.84 -8.03
N ARG A 108 -9.36 -3.58 -8.68
CA ARG A 108 -8.35 -4.60 -9.02
C ARG A 108 -6.97 -4.21 -8.55
N ILE A 109 -6.17 -5.22 -8.21
CA ILE A 109 -4.73 -5.09 -8.06
C ILE A 109 -4.12 -5.18 -9.46
N LEU A 110 -3.38 -4.14 -9.86
CA LEU A 110 -2.66 -4.13 -11.14
C LEU A 110 -1.26 -4.73 -11.00
N GLY A 111 -0.67 -4.63 -9.82
CA GLY A 111 0.66 -5.15 -9.55
C GLY A 111 1.10 -4.87 -8.13
N VAL A 112 2.16 -5.56 -7.72
CA VAL A 112 2.80 -5.40 -6.42
C VAL A 112 4.28 -5.14 -6.64
N VAL A 113 4.78 -4.03 -6.14
CA VAL A 113 6.19 -3.63 -6.27
C VAL A 113 6.87 -3.79 -4.92
N PRO A 114 7.68 -4.83 -4.73
CA PRO A 114 8.43 -5.01 -3.49
C PRO A 114 9.62 -4.04 -3.43
N LYS A 115 9.88 -3.50 -2.24
CA LYS A 115 11.03 -2.67 -1.97
C LYS A 115 12.32 -3.47 -2.13
N THR A 116 13.25 -2.98 -2.94
CA THR A 116 14.52 -3.65 -3.22
C THR A 116 15.62 -3.24 -2.24
N ASN A 117 15.76 -1.94 -2.01
CA ASN A 117 16.79 -1.39 -1.14
C ASN A 117 16.24 -1.19 0.28
N LEU A 118 16.55 -2.15 1.16
CA LEU A 118 16.10 -2.12 2.56
C LEU A 118 17.15 -1.42 3.42
N PRO A 119 16.81 -0.31 4.10
CA PRO A 119 17.72 0.32 5.03
C PRO A 119 17.98 -0.62 6.24
N ASN A 120 19.25 -0.77 6.62
CA ASN A 120 19.67 -1.60 7.74
C ASN A 120 20.79 -0.90 8.52
N TYR A 121 20.61 0.39 8.79
CA TYR A 121 21.55 1.26 9.48
C TYR A 121 20.80 2.19 10.44
N ALA A 122 21.50 2.66 11.47
CA ALA A 122 20.95 3.49 12.55
C ALA A 122 19.70 2.84 13.18
N GLU A 123 18.56 3.56 13.24
CA GLU A 123 17.28 3.06 13.74
C GLU A 123 16.54 2.13 12.77
N PHE A 124 17.02 1.98 11.53
CA PHE A 124 16.36 1.16 10.52
C PHE A 124 16.85 -0.28 10.56
N TYR A 125 15.90 -1.21 10.67
CA TYR A 125 16.13 -2.65 10.77
C TYR A 125 15.20 -3.46 9.87
N GLU A 126 14.94 -2.97 8.65
CA GLU A 126 13.94 -3.57 7.75
C GLU A 126 14.29 -5.00 7.34
N ARG A 127 15.57 -5.36 7.23
CA ARG A 127 16.00 -6.74 6.89
C ARG A 127 15.65 -7.77 7.96
N ARG A 128 15.32 -7.34 9.18
CA ARG A 128 14.80 -8.23 10.22
C ARG A 128 13.41 -8.77 9.85
N TYR A 129 12.62 -8.00 9.14
CA TYR A 129 11.21 -8.30 8.86
C TYR A 129 10.96 -8.62 7.40
N PHE A 130 11.67 -7.96 6.48
CA PHE A 130 11.38 -7.98 5.05
C PHE A 130 12.53 -8.53 4.23
N GLU A 131 12.17 -9.26 3.17
CA GLU A 131 13.09 -9.65 2.11
C GLU A 131 13.21 -8.55 1.06
N PRO A 132 14.39 -8.33 0.47
CA PRO A 132 14.54 -7.41 -0.65
C PRO A 132 13.79 -7.94 -1.87
N GLY A 133 13.13 -7.06 -2.59
CA GLY A 133 12.50 -7.39 -3.86
C GLY A 133 13.54 -7.73 -4.93
N ASN A 134 13.16 -8.57 -5.87
CA ASN A 134 13.94 -8.82 -7.07
C ASN A 134 13.68 -7.70 -8.09
N GLU A 135 14.66 -7.43 -8.95
CA GLU A 135 14.54 -6.43 -10.02
C GLU A 135 13.50 -6.78 -11.10
N ILE A 136 13.03 -8.03 -11.11
CA ILE A 136 12.06 -8.51 -12.10
C ILE A 136 10.64 -8.32 -11.54
N PRO A 137 9.82 -7.47 -12.16
CA PRO A 137 8.42 -7.32 -11.79
C PRO A 137 7.66 -8.64 -11.99
N VAL A 138 6.93 -9.07 -10.98
CA VAL A 138 6.05 -10.23 -11.10
C VAL A 138 4.62 -9.73 -11.17
N MET A 139 3.96 -10.00 -12.30
CA MET A 139 2.53 -9.74 -12.45
C MET A 139 1.75 -10.64 -11.49
N VAL A 140 0.82 -10.05 -10.75
CA VAL A 140 -0.14 -10.79 -9.93
C VAL A 140 -1.36 -11.06 -10.82
N SER A 141 -1.56 -12.31 -11.18
CA SER A 141 -2.74 -12.78 -11.91
C SER A 141 -3.89 -13.06 -10.94
#